data_8b51e86531c555b98cdf4a3f4d32fa1b
#
_entry.id   8b51e86531c555b98cdf4a3f4d32fa1b
#
_cell.length_a   1.000
_cell.length_b   1.000
_cell.length_c   1.000
_cell.angle_alpha   90.00
_cell.angle_beta   90.00
_cell.angle_gamma   90.00
#
_symmetry.space_group_name_H-M   'P 1'
#
loop_
_entity.id
_entity.type
_entity.pdbx_description
1 polymer ?
#
loop_
_entity_poly.entity_id
_entity_poly.type
_entity_poly.pdbx_seq_one_letter_code
_entity_poly.pdbx_strand_id
1 'polypeptide(L)'
;TVLDKSGKYATVYMNHDRPAQVIYQAVACNHQHQVEWDEYAAFTNTIERKHFLEHSIAQPKLTRASLIKQFLKPPLYSQQYLRGFGTLYTAAYDVAKGRVQIIWPEKQVEASFTRFEEQEVQVVLLKPVGRYLAK
;
A
#
# COMPACT_ATOMS: atom_id res chain seq x y z
N THR A 1 -9.42 -5.46 -3.33
CA THR A 1 -8.88 -5.78 -4.66
C THR A 1 -8.56 -7.26 -4.73
N VAL A 2 -8.88 -7.90 -5.83
CA VAL A 2 -8.57 -9.30 -6.15
C VAL A 2 -7.67 -9.33 -7.37
N LEU A 3 -6.68 -10.20 -7.37
CA LEU A 3 -5.76 -10.44 -8.48
C LEU A 3 -5.58 -11.94 -8.63
N ASP A 4 -5.72 -12.46 -9.83
CA ASP A 4 -5.51 -13.88 -10.13
C ASP A 4 -4.15 -14.16 -10.81
N LYS A 5 -3.81 -15.44 -11.00
CA LYS A 5 -2.56 -15.86 -11.63
C LYS A 5 -2.45 -15.49 -13.12
N SER A 6 -3.56 -15.19 -13.80
CA SER A 6 -3.56 -14.74 -15.19
C SER A 6 -3.31 -13.24 -15.33
N GLY A 7 -3.19 -12.53 -14.20
CA GLY A 7 -3.01 -11.07 -14.16
C GLY A 7 -4.33 -10.29 -14.24
N LYS A 8 -5.47 -10.97 -14.22
CA LYS A 8 -6.77 -10.28 -14.14
C LYS A 8 -6.97 -9.76 -12.73
N TYR A 9 -7.45 -8.53 -12.64
CA TYR A 9 -7.69 -7.87 -11.37
C TYR A 9 -9.04 -7.15 -11.35
N ALA A 10 -9.60 -7.01 -10.16
CA ALA A 10 -10.80 -6.23 -9.92
C ALA A 10 -10.78 -5.67 -8.50
N THR A 11 -11.33 -4.49 -8.31
CA THR A 11 -11.66 -3.95 -6.99
C THR A 11 -13.16 -4.02 -6.80
N VAL A 12 -13.59 -4.65 -5.71
CA VAL A 12 -15.00 -4.74 -5.32
C VAL A 12 -15.22 -3.73 -4.20
N TYR A 13 -16.07 -2.76 -4.46
CA TYR A 13 -16.53 -1.80 -3.47
C TYR A 13 -17.88 -2.25 -2.94
N MET A 14 -17.97 -2.36 -1.62
CA MET A 14 -19.17 -2.80 -0.93
C MET A 14 -19.68 -1.67 -0.05
N ASN A 15 -20.99 -1.45 -0.07
CA ASN A 15 -21.66 -0.50 0.77
C ASN A 15 -22.91 -1.16 1.37
N HIS A 16 -23.32 -0.68 2.53
CA HIS A 16 -24.53 -1.14 3.21
C HIS A 16 -25.81 -0.91 2.39
N ASP A 17 -25.92 0.23 1.69
CA ASP A 17 -27.16 0.70 1.07
C ASP A 17 -27.19 0.53 -0.46
N ARG A 18 -26.17 -0.08 -1.04
CA ARG A 18 -26.03 -0.20 -2.51
C ARG A 18 -25.47 -1.57 -2.91
N PRO A 19 -25.82 -2.07 -4.11
CA PRO A 19 -25.19 -3.25 -4.66
C PRO A 19 -23.66 -3.08 -4.76
N ALA A 20 -22.94 -4.19 -4.64
CA ALA A 20 -21.49 -4.19 -4.82
C ALA A 20 -21.13 -3.70 -6.23
N GLN A 21 -20.12 -2.84 -6.31
CA GLN A 21 -19.57 -2.33 -7.56
C GLN A 21 -18.24 -3.00 -7.85
N VAL A 22 -18.09 -3.56 -9.05
CA VAL A 22 -16.85 -4.17 -9.51
C VAL A 22 -16.18 -3.24 -10.52
N ILE A 23 -14.96 -2.81 -10.21
CA ILE A 23 -14.21 -1.86 -11.03
C ILE A 23 -12.86 -2.48 -11.41
N TYR A 24 -12.56 -2.42 -12.72
CA TYR A 24 -11.32 -2.95 -13.30
C TYR A 24 -10.27 -1.85 -13.46
N GLN A 25 -9.89 -1.24 -12.32
CA GLN A 25 -8.85 -0.21 -12.27
C GLN A 25 -7.60 -0.75 -11.60
N ALA A 26 -6.43 -0.40 -12.13
CA ALA A 26 -5.13 -0.84 -11.62
C ALA A 26 -4.76 -0.23 -10.25
N VAL A 27 -5.48 0.80 -9.81
CA VAL A 27 -5.25 1.50 -8.55
C VAL A 27 -6.49 1.46 -7.69
N ALA A 28 -6.30 1.06 -6.44
CA ALA A 28 -7.29 1.18 -5.38
C ALA A 28 -6.66 1.80 -4.13
N CYS A 29 -7.36 2.70 -3.49
CA CYS A 29 -6.95 3.37 -2.26
C CYS A 29 -8.01 3.19 -1.17
N ASN A 30 -7.85 3.88 -0.04
CA ASN A 30 -8.71 3.71 1.14
C ASN A 30 -10.13 4.30 0.99
N HIS A 31 -10.39 5.14 -0.02
CA HIS A 31 -11.72 5.63 -0.31
C HIS A 31 -12.46 4.71 -1.28
N GLN A 32 -13.77 4.70 -1.22
CA GLN A 32 -14.59 4.04 -2.22
C GLN A 32 -14.61 4.84 -3.53
N HIS A 33 -15.15 4.28 -4.60
CA HIS A 33 -15.19 4.93 -5.91
C HIS A 33 -15.90 6.30 -5.86
N GLN A 34 -16.93 6.39 -5.06
CA GLN A 34 -17.56 7.66 -4.67
C GLN A 34 -17.16 7.95 -3.24
N VAL A 35 -16.41 9.03 -3.04
CA VAL A 35 -15.94 9.42 -1.70
C VAL A 35 -17.14 9.84 -0.86
N GLU A 36 -17.33 9.16 0.25
CA GLU A 36 -18.42 9.41 1.16
C GLU A 36 -17.98 10.24 2.39
N TRP A 37 -16.69 10.22 2.71
CA TRP A 37 -16.15 10.87 3.92
C TRP A 37 -14.93 11.71 3.58
N ASP A 38 -15.18 12.99 3.32
CA ASP A 38 -14.15 13.94 2.92
C ASP A 38 -13.07 14.13 3.99
N GLU A 39 -13.45 14.16 5.26
CA GLU A 39 -12.51 14.30 6.38
C GLU A 39 -11.56 13.09 6.48
N TYR A 40 -12.08 11.89 6.30
CA TYR A 40 -11.27 10.68 6.28
C TYR A 40 -10.36 10.64 5.05
N ALA A 41 -10.86 11.06 3.90
CA ALA A 41 -10.08 11.14 2.68
C ALA A 41 -8.92 12.13 2.82
N ALA A 42 -9.18 13.29 3.44
CA ALA A 42 -8.15 14.28 3.74
C ALA A 42 -7.11 13.77 4.76
N PHE A 43 -7.57 13.16 5.85
CA PHE A 43 -6.69 12.60 6.88
C PHE A 43 -5.75 11.52 6.34
N THR A 44 -6.24 10.67 5.46
CA THR A 44 -5.47 9.56 4.87
C THR A 44 -4.72 9.94 3.60
N ASN A 45 -4.90 11.15 3.09
CA ASN A 45 -4.40 11.62 1.78
C ASN A 45 -4.72 10.62 0.65
N THR A 46 -5.86 9.95 0.73
CA THR A 46 -6.16 8.82 -0.15
C THR A 46 -6.38 9.23 -1.59
N ILE A 47 -6.90 10.45 -1.84
CA ILE A 47 -7.11 11.01 -3.18
C ILE A 47 -5.75 11.36 -3.81
N GLU A 48 -4.88 12.04 -3.08
CA GLU A 48 -3.53 12.38 -3.53
C GLU A 48 -2.72 11.11 -3.88
N ARG A 49 -2.78 10.10 -3.01
CA ARG A 49 -2.11 8.80 -3.25
C ARG A 49 -2.64 8.09 -4.49
N LYS A 50 -3.95 8.17 -4.73
CA LYS A 50 -4.57 7.61 -5.94
C LYS A 50 -4.04 8.29 -7.19
N HIS A 51 -4.11 9.62 -7.27
CA HIS A 51 -3.60 10.38 -8.40
C HIS A 51 -2.11 10.15 -8.65
N PHE A 52 -1.31 10.09 -7.58
CA PHE A 52 0.11 9.78 -7.68
C PHE A 52 0.34 8.39 -8.31
N LEU A 53 -0.40 7.37 -7.89
CA LEU A 53 -0.28 6.01 -8.43
C LEU A 53 -0.75 5.95 -9.89
N GLU A 54 -1.88 6.56 -10.23
CA GLU A 54 -2.41 6.63 -11.61
C GLU A 54 -1.38 7.28 -12.54
N HIS A 55 -0.78 8.39 -12.11
CA HIS A 55 0.30 9.03 -12.85
C HIS A 55 1.53 8.12 -12.99
N SER A 56 1.91 7.44 -11.91
CA SER A 56 3.07 6.55 -11.91
C SER A 56 2.91 5.36 -12.85
N ILE A 57 1.76 4.68 -12.83
CA ILE A 57 1.51 3.52 -13.69
C ILE A 57 1.35 3.88 -15.17
N ALA A 58 1.02 5.13 -15.47
CA ALA A 58 0.96 5.62 -16.85
C ALA A 58 2.35 5.87 -17.48
N GLN A 59 3.44 5.81 -16.68
CA GLN A 59 4.78 6.06 -17.18
C GLN A 59 5.31 4.88 -18.03
N PRO A 60 5.75 5.09 -19.29
CA PRO A 60 6.17 4.01 -20.19
C PRO A 60 7.35 3.19 -19.69
N LYS A 61 8.18 3.78 -18.82
CA LYS A 61 9.41 3.14 -18.28
C LYS A 61 9.25 2.62 -16.86
N LEU A 62 8.02 2.53 -16.36
CA LEU A 62 7.79 2.03 -15.01
C LEU A 62 8.22 0.56 -14.93
N THR A 63 9.04 0.25 -13.92
CA THR A 63 9.41 -1.12 -13.59
C THR A 63 8.81 -1.49 -12.23
N ARG A 64 8.65 -2.80 -11.97
CA ARG A 64 8.24 -3.30 -10.65
C ARG A 64 9.15 -2.76 -9.53
N ALA A 65 10.45 -2.76 -9.76
CA ALA A 65 11.41 -2.28 -8.76
C ALA A 65 11.26 -0.77 -8.50
N SER A 66 11.04 0.05 -9.53
CA SER A 66 10.83 1.49 -9.36
C SER A 66 9.49 1.79 -8.67
N LEU A 67 8.45 1.02 -8.96
CA LEU A 67 7.16 1.16 -8.27
C LEU A 67 7.28 0.82 -6.78
N ILE A 68 7.95 -0.28 -6.43
CA ILE A 68 8.20 -0.64 -5.03
C ILE A 68 8.93 0.49 -4.29
N LYS A 69 9.94 1.10 -4.92
CA LYS A 69 10.66 2.24 -4.33
C LYS A 69 9.75 3.46 -4.07
N GLN A 70 8.73 3.68 -4.90
CA GLN A 70 7.74 4.73 -4.66
C GLN A 70 6.87 4.42 -3.44
N PHE A 71 6.50 3.16 -3.23
CA PHE A 71 5.74 2.73 -2.05
C PHE A 71 6.50 2.85 -0.73
N LEU A 72 7.80 3.15 -0.77
CA LEU A 72 8.63 3.38 0.42
C LEU A 72 8.89 4.87 0.69
N LYS A 73 8.19 5.77 0.00
CA LYS A 73 8.34 7.23 0.11
C LYS A 73 6.97 7.91 0.14
N PRO A 74 6.86 9.13 0.71
CA PRO A 74 5.67 9.95 0.53
C PRO A 74 5.35 10.19 -0.96
N PRO A 75 4.08 10.31 -1.35
CA PRO A 75 2.89 10.29 -0.49
C PRO A 75 2.40 8.89 -0.11
N LEU A 76 2.97 7.81 -0.67
CA LEU A 76 2.50 6.43 -0.45
C LEU A 76 2.92 5.88 0.91
N TYR A 77 4.06 6.28 1.44
CA TYR A 77 4.58 5.87 2.74
C TYR A 77 4.38 6.99 3.77
N SER A 78 3.59 6.71 4.79
CA SER A 78 3.36 7.63 5.90
C SER A 78 4.18 7.23 7.12
N GLN A 79 4.78 8.22 7.79
CA GLN A 79 5.47 8.07 9.08
C GLN A 79 4.74 8.78 10.23
N GLN A 80 3.46 9.09 10.05
CA GLN A 80 2.66 9.83 11.05
C GLN A 80 2.16 8.93 12.19
N TYR A 81 3.02 8.07 12.73
CA TYR A 81 2.64 7.10 13.77
C TYR A 81 2.10 7.77 15.03
N LEU A 82 2.66 8.92 15.42
CA LEU A 82 2.20 9.68 16.58
C LEU A 82 0.78 10.26 16.41
N ARG A 83 0.30 10.36 15.17
CA ARG A 83 -1.07 10.76 14.84
C ARG A 83 -1.98 9.54 14.61
N GLY A 84 -1.51 8.35 14.92
CA GLY A 84 -2.26 7.11 14.68
C GLY A 84 -2.31 6.68 13.21
N PHE A 85 -1.52 7.29 12.33
CA PHE A 85 -1.51 6.98 10.90
C PHE A 85 -0.09 6.82 10.36
N GLY A 86 0.37 5.57 10.25
CA GLY A 86 1.69 5.24 9.70
C GLY A 86 1.66 3.96 8.89
N THR A 87 2.51 3.87 7.89
CA THR A 87 2.66 2.66 7.08
C THR A 87 3.41 1.60 7.88
N LEU A 88 2.77 0.49 8.17
CA LEU A 88 3.38 -0.61 8.92
C LEU A 88 4.35 -1.42 8.04
N TYR A 89 3.98 -1.67 6.79
CA TYR A 89 4.80 -2.34 5.79
C TYR A 89 4.24 -2.09 4.39
N THR A 90 5.03 -2.37 3.38
CA THR A 90 4.60 -2.50 1.99
C THR A 90 4.65 -3.97 1.59
N ALA A 91 3.58 -4.49 0.99
CA ALA A 91 3.55 -5.85 0.48
C ALA A 91 3.57 -5.86 -1.05
N ALA A 92 4.52 -6.58 -1.64
CA ALA A 92 4.63 -6.74 -3.08
C ALA A 92 4.42 -8.21 -3.48
N TYR A 93 3.26 -8.51 -4.04
CA TYR A 93 2.87 -9.85 -4.47
C TYR A 93 3.39 -10.15 -5.88
N ASP A 94 3.95 -11.34 -6.06
CA ASP A 94 4.22 -11.96 -7.36
C ASP A 94 3.31 -13.19 -7.46
N VAL A 95 2.11 -12.96 -7.96
CA VAL A 95 1.04 -13.97 -7.97
C VAL A 95 1.39 -15.13 -8.91
N ALA A 96 2.08 -14.84 -10.02
CA ALA A 96 2.52 -15.86 -10.97
C ALA A 96 3.53 -16.84 -10.34
N LYS A 97 4.40 -16.33 -9.47
CA LYS A 97 5.41 -17.12 -8.75
C LYS A 97 4.94 -17.61 -7.39
N GLY A 98 3.76 -17.20 -6.93
CA GLY A 98 3.24 -17.54 -5.61
C GLY A 98 4.11 -17.00 -4.47
N ARG A 99 4.61 -15.77 -4.58
CA ARG A 99 5.50 -15.13 -3.60
C ARG A 99 4.97 -13.78 -3.15
N VAL A 100 5.35 -13.41 -1.94
CA VAL A 100 5.14 -12.06 -1.41
C VAL A 100 6.44 -11.55 -0.80
N GLN A 101 6.72 -10.28 -1.02
CA GLN A 101 7.77 -9.54 -0.32
C GLN A 101 7.10 -8.56 0.64
N ILE A 102 7.45 -8.63 1.91
CA ILE A 102 7.10 -7.64 2.92
C ILE A 102 8.29 -6.72 3.09
N ILE A 103 8.08 -5.42 2.88
CA ILE A 103 9.17 -4.47 2.63
C ILE A 103 9.02 -3.27 3.57
N TRP A 104 10.11 -2.90 4.19
CA TRP A 104 10.35 -1.67 4.91
C TRP A 104 11.48 -0.89 4.25
N PRO A 105 11.69 0.38 4.53
CA PRO A 105 12.78 1.16 3.91
C PRO A 105 14.17 0.53 4.03
N GLU A 106 14.44 -0.16 5.13
CA GLU A 106 15.77 -0.72 5.43
C GLU A 106 15.81 -2.26 5.48
N LYS A 107 14.66 -2.91 5.31
CA LYS A 107 14.56 -4.37 5.47
C LYS A 107 13.48 -4.94 4.57
N GLN A 108 13.69 -6.16 4.13
CA GLN A 108 12.65 -6.94 3.45
C GLN A 108 12.74 -8.41 3.85
N VAL A 109 11.60 -9.08 3.79
CA VAL A 109 11.50 -10.54 3.89
C VAL A 109 10.66 -11.06 2.73
N GLU A 110 10.94 -12.28 2.31
CA GLU A 110 10.17 -12.96 1.26
C GLU A 110 9.51 -14.19 1.85
N ALA A 111 8.26 -14.44 1.47
CA ALA A 111 7.52 -15.65 1.80
C ALA A 111 6.91 -16.27 0.55
N SER A 112 6.72 -17.59 0.57
CA SER A 112 6.09 -18.36 -0.49
C SER A 112 4.71 -18.83 -0.05
N PHE A 113 3.71 -18.74 -0.94
CA PHE A 113 2.38 -19.30 -0.70
C PHE A 113 2.34 -20.83 -0.81
N THR A 114 3.30 -21.42 -1.51
CA THR A 114 3.38 -22.88 -1.67
C THR A 114 4.24 -23.54 -0.61
N ARG A 115 5.15 -22.77 0.00
CA ARG A 115 6.03 -23.20 1.08
C ARG A 115 6.14 -22.06 2.08
N PHE A 116 5.14 -21.98 2.96
CA PHE A 116 5.16 -21.01 4.03
C PHE A 116 6.11 -21.47 5.15
N GLU A 117 7.00 -20.57 5.55
CA GLU A 117 7.88 -20.76 6.71
C GLU A 117 7.60 -19.62 7.67
N GLU A 118 7.34 -19.94 8.93
CA GLU A 118 7.15 -18.94 9.97
C GLU A 118 8.44 -18.16 10.19
N GLN A 119 8.32 -16.83 10.26
CA GLN A 119 9.48 -15.95 10.45
C GLN A 119 9.13 -14.88 11.47
N GLU A 120 10.06 -14.63 12.39
CA GLU A 120 9.99 -13.48 13.28
C GLU A 120 10.91 -12.37 12.76
N VAL A 121 10.36 -11.16 12.64
CA VAL A 121 11.10 -10.01 12.12
C VAL A 121 10.88 -8.80 13.01
N GLN A 122 11.96 -8.27 13.56
CA GLN A 122 11.94 -7.01 14.28
C GLN A 122 12.18 -5.84 13.34
N VAL A 123 11.34 -4.82 13.41
CA VAL A 123 11.43 -3.59 12.59
C VAL A 123 11.24 -2.37 13.46
N VAL A 124 12.09 -1.38 13.27
CA VAL A 124 11.94 -0.08 13.92
C VAL A 124 11.20 0.86 12.98
N LEU A 125 9.94 1.13 13.26
CA LEU A 125 9.09 2.02 12.45
C LEU A 125 9.36 3.50 12.71
N LEU A 126 9.71 3.85 13.96
CA LEU A 126 10.12 5.19 14.35
C LEU A 126 11.62 5.14 14.65
N LYS A 127 12.42 5.83 13.83
CA LYS A 127 13.78 6.18 14.30
C LYS A 127 13.61 7.18 15.44
N PRO A 128 14.24 6.96 16.61
CA PRO A 128 14.26 8.00 17.62
C PRO A 128 14.91 9.23 16.99
N VAL A 129 14.12 10.29 16.80
CA VAL A 129 14.66 11.60 16.42
C VAL A 129 15.50 12.02 17.60
N GLY A 130 16.83 11.99 17.44
CA GLY A 130 17.74 12.45 18.45
C GLY A 130 17.36 13.87 18.84
N ARG A 131 17.10 14.08 20.15
CA ARG A 131 16.83 15.35 20.81
C ARG A 131 15.45 15.96 20.60
N TYR A 132 14.47 15.44 21.30
CA TYR A 132 13.57 16.29 22.07
C TYR A 132 13.67 15.85 23.54
N LEU A 133 14.83 16.04 24.16
CA LEU A 133 14.89 16.26 25.59
C LEU A 133 14.64 17.75 25.80
N ALA A 134 13.41 18.00 26.22
CA ALA A 134 12.89 19.26 26.67
C ALA A 134 13.82 19.99 27.62
N LYS A 135 13.76 21.29 27.58
CA LYS A 135 13.83 22.09 28.77
C LYS A 135 12.43 22.39 29.25
#